data_983fdd3fa88d56b334051ba10f2c70ab
#
_entry.id   983fdd3fa88d56b334051ba10f2c70ab
#
_cell.length_a   1.000
_cell.length_b   1.000
_cell.length_c   1.000
_cell.angle_alpha   90.00
_cell.angle_beta   90.00
_cell.angle_gamma   90.00
#
_symmetry.space_group_name_H-M   'P 1'
#
loop_
_entity.id
_entity.type
_entity.pdbx_description
1 polymer ?
#
loop_
_entity_poly.entity_id
_entity_poly.type
_entity_poly.pdbx_seq_one_letter_code
_entity_poly.pdbx_strand_id
1 'polypeptide(L)'
;RSRWLGDVYKRQVIGVGFGLDLTKRDTQEKLKAAGLPWERSKAFTGSALFSEFVTAPQDHTQLGVELVVDDAVRQKGYASLMLYPPGVILKELNQFLVLEDFDIVMTGAPAGVGAVQAGERFCGRVLHGEQELVSAEWLAQ
;
A
#
# COMPACT_ATOMS: atom_id res chain seq x y z
N ARG A 1 -19.42 -13.23 -28.92
CA ARG A 1 -19.56 -13.38 -27.45
C ARG A 1 -18.36 -14.08 -26.78
N SER A 2 -17.20 -14.10 -27.38
CA SER A 2 -15.98 -14.71 -26.84
C SER A 2 -14.86 -13.69 -26.58
N ARG A 3 -15.21 -12.41 -26.34
CA ARG A 3 -14.24 -11.33 -26.11
C ARG A 3 -13.75 -11.22 -24.65
N TRP A 4 -14.39 -11.92 -23.72
CA TRP A 4 -14.14 -11.72 -22.28
C TRP A 4 -13.08 -12.65 -21.67
N LEU A 5 -12.73 -13.75 -22.31
CA LEU A 5 -11.74 -14.69 -21.77
C LEU A 5 -10.28 -14.34 -22.11
N GLY A 6 -10.06 -13.44 -23.08
CA GLY A 6 -8.70 -12.99 -23.46
C GLY A 6 -8.13 -11.87 -22.57
N ASP A 7 -9.00 -11.08 -21.94
CA ASP A 7 -8.56 -9.90 -21.16
C ASP A 7 -8.22 -10.21 -19.71
N VAL A 8 -8.70 -11.31 -19.15
CA VAL A 8 -8.41 -11.71 -17.76
C VAL A 8 -6.91 -11.97 -17.56
N TYR A 9 -6.18 -12.35 -18.59
CA TYR A 9 -4.73 -12.56 -18.55
C TYR A 9 -3.89 -11.28 -18.76
N LYS A 10 -4.51 -10.16 -19.13
CA LYS A 10 -3.81 -8.90 -19.40
C LYS A 10 -3.90 -7.85 -18.28
N ARG A 11 -4.52 -8.17 -17.16
CA ARG A 11 -4.54 -7.27 -16.00
C ARG A 11 -3.18 -7.28 -15.33
N GLN A 12 -2.31 -6.40 -15.78
CA GLN A 12 -0.97 -6.23 -15.26
C GLN A 12 -0.94 -5.01 -14.35
N VAL A 13 -0.06 -5.05 -13.36
CA VAL A 13 0.32 -3.86 -12.60
C VAL A 13 0.99 -2.88 -13.56
N ILE A 14 0.35 -1.75 -13.79
CA ILE A 14 0.86 -0.70 -14.72
C ILE A 14 1.70 0.34 -13.99
N GLY A 15 1.45 0.55 -12.71
CA GLY A 15 2.15 1.54 -11.91
C GLY A 15 2.34 1.12 -10.47
N VAL A 16 3.34 1.74 -9.84
CA VAL A 16 3.61 1.61 -8.42
C VAL A 16 3.76 2.99 -7.79
N GLY A 17 3.32 3.13 -6.57
CA GLY A 17 3.43 4.34 -5.78
C GLY A 17 3.54 3.99 -4.30
N PHE A 18 4.02 4.94 -3.51
CA PHE A 18 4.00 4.80 -2.06
C PHE A 18 2.64 5.20 -1.51
N GLY A 19 2.09 4.40 -0.59
CA GLY A 19 0.82 4.70 0.08
C GLY A 19 0.95 4.66 1.60
N LEU A 20 0.40 5.67 2.27
CA LEU A 20 0.16 5.63 3.72
C LEU A 20 -1.25 5.10 3.98
N ASP A 21 -1.34 4.05 4.78
CA ASP A 21 -2.58 3.48 5.28
C ASP A 21 -2.77 3.90 6.75
N LEU A 22 -3.38 5.06 6.95
CA LEU A 22 -3.60 5.63 8.27
C LEU A 22 -4.70 4.86 9.01
N THR A 23 -4.52 4.71 10.30
CA THR A 23 -5.42 3.91 11.14
C THR A 23 -5.72 4.62 12.45
N LYS A 24 -7.01 4.74 12.79
CA LYS A 24 -7.45 5.18 14.13
C LYS A 24 -7.29 4.01 15.10
N ARG A 25 -6.10 3.89 15.72
CA ARG A 25 -5.72 2.72 16.54
C ARG A 25 -6.67 2.44 17.69
N ASP A 26 -7.01 3.48 18.47
CA ASP A 26 -7.94 3.34 19.61
C ASP A 26 -9.31 2.82 19.17
N THR A 27 -9.80 3.30 18.02
CA THR A 27 -11.06 2.83 17.43
C THR A 27 -10.93 1.38 16.98
N GLN A 28 -9.81 1.02 16.34
CA GLN A 28 -9.57 -0.34 15.90
C GLN A 28 -9.53 -1.33 17.07
N GLU A 29 -8.83 -0.97 18.15
CA GLU A 29 -8.74 -1.81 19.36
C GLU A 29 -10.11 -2.05 20.00
N LYS A 30 -10.92 -0.99 20.14
CA LYS A 30 -12.29 -1.11 20.65
C LYS A 30 -13.17 -2.00 19.78
N LEU A 31 -13.07 -1.85 18.44
CA LEU A 31 -13.83 -2.67 17.50
C LEU A 31 -13.39 -4.14 17.55
N LYS A 32 -12.08 -4.40 17.63
CA LYS A 32 -11.53 -5.75 17.78
C LYS A 32 -12.00 -6.42 19.06
N ALA A 33 -11.94 -5.71 20.19
CA ALA A 33 -12.37 -6.23 21.48
C ALA A 33 -13.86 -6.58 21.49
N ALA A 34 -14.67 -5.84 20.71
CA ALA A 34 -16.11 -6.08 20.57
C ALA A 34 -16.48 -7.09 19.47
N GLY A 35 -15.50 -7.64 18.73
CA GLY A 35 -15.75 -8.53 17.58
C GLY A 35 -16.47 -7.84 16.41
N LEU A 36 -16.32 -6.52 16.27
CA LEU A 36 -16.98 -5.70 15.25
C LEU A 36 -16.06 -5.45 14.05
N PRO A 37 -16.62 -5.15 12.87
CA PRO A 37 -15.88 -4.76 11.69
C PRO A 37 -15.03 -3.49 11.91
N TRP A 38 -13.88 -3.41 11.22
CA TRP A 38 -12.87 -2.35 11.46
C TRP A 38 -12.97 -1.15 10.54
N GLU A 39 -13.93 -1.11 9.62
CA GLU A 39 -14.04 -0.09 8.57
C GLU A 39 -13.96 1.34 9.13
N ARG A 40 -14.59 1.62 10.26
CA ARG A 40 -14.56 2.95 10.88
C ARG A 40 -13.17 3.39 11.32
N SER A 41 -12.26 2.43 11.55
CA SER A 41 -10.87 2.72 11.90
C SER A 41 -9.96 2.89 10.70
N LYS A 42 -10.41 2.47 9.51
CA LYS A 42 -9.64 2.42 8.27
C LYS A 42 -10.22 3.33 7.18
N ALA A 43 -11.54 3.34 7.01
CA ALA A 43 -12.23 4.08 5.96
C ALA A 43 -12.75 5.42 6.51
N PHE A 44 -11.87 6.40 6.69
CA PHE A 44 -12.21 7.77 7.06
C PHE A 44 -11.55 8.75 6.08
N THR A 45 -12.05 9.98 6.02
CA THR A 45 -11.49 11.03 5.15
C THR A 45 -10.01 11.25 5.46
N GLY A 46 -9.15 11.16 4.43
CA GLY A 46 -7.71 11.30 4.59
C GLY A 46 -6.99 10.05 5.13
N SER A 47 -7.66 8.89 5.19
CA SER A 47 -7.05 7.65 5.69
C SER A 47 -5.99 7.05 4.76
N ALA A 48 -6.02 7.38 3.48
CA ALA A 48 -5.06 6.92 2.48
C ALA A 48 -4.46 8.13 1.75
N LEU A 49 -3.13 8.21 1.78
CA LEU A 49 -2.36 9.23 1.07
C LEU A 49 -1.40 8.52 0.12
N PHE A 50 -1.21 9.06 -1.08
CA PHE A 50 -0.37 8.43 -2.10
C PHE A 50 0.66 9.41 -2.65
N SER A 51 1.82 8.89 -3.02
CA SER A 51 2.74 9.57 -3.92
C SER A 51 2.18 9.63 -5.34
N GLU A 52 2.90 10.24 -6.26
CA GLU A 52 2.70 9.97 -7.68
C GLU A 52 2.93 8.48 -7.97
N PHE A 53 2.30 7.99 -9.05
CA PHE A 53 2.50 6.64 -9.52
C PHE A 53 3.47 6.67 -10.72
N VAL A 54 4.45 5.78 -10.70
CA VAL A 54 5.42 5.59 -11.79
C VAL A 54 5.21 4.22 -12.42
N THR A 55 5.67 4.05 -13.66
CA THR A 55 5.57 2.76 -14.37
C THR A 55 6.18 1.64 -13.53
N ALA A 56 5.43 0.56 -13.36
CA ALA A 56 5.91 -0.59 -12.63
C ALA A 56 7.08 -1.27 -13.35
N PRO A 57 8.19 -1.59 -12.68
CA PRO A 57 9.25 -2.40 -13.27
C PRO A 57 8.74 -3.82 -13.54
N GLN A 58 9.37 -4.53 -14.48
CA GLN A 58 8.96 -5.90 -14.81
C GLN A 58 9.23 -6.87 -13.65
N ASP A 59 10.35 -6.72 -12.97
CA ASP A 59 10.70 -7.52 -11.80
C ASP A 59 10.14 -6.87 -10.52
N HIS A 60 8.98 -7.32 -10.10
CA HIS A 60 8.35 -6.85 -8.87
C HIS A 60 9.02 -7.38 -7.60
N THR A 61 9.89 -8.38 -7.67
CA THR A 61 10.51 -8.98 -6.47
C THR A 61 11.49 -8.04 -5.79
N GLN A 62 12.08 -7.11 -6.55
CA GLN A 62 12.98 -6.09 -6.06
C GLN A 62 12.29 -4.82 -5.60
N LEU A 63 10.98 -4.71 -5.78
CA LEU A 63 10.22 -3.58 -5.26
C LEU A 63 10.29 -3.57 -3.74
N GLY A 64 10.53 -2.40 -3.20
CA GLY A 64 10.55 -2.15 -1.76
C GLY A 64 9.85 -0.84 -1.43
N VAL A 65 9.52 -0.71 -0.16
CA VAL A 65 9.00 0.54 0.41
C VAL A 65 9.83 0.92 1.63
N GLU A 66 10.03 2.23 1.79
CA GLU A 66 10.70 2.80 2.96
C GLU A 66 9.90 3.99 3.45
N LEU A 67 9.64 4.04 4.75
CA LEU A 67 9.06 5.18 5.43
C LEU A 67 10.06 5.75 6.42
N VAL A 68 10.38 7.02 6.23
CA VAL A 68 11.21 7.82 7.12
C VAL A 68 10.30 8.82 7.85
N VAL A 69 10.46 8.93 9.16
CA VAL A 69 9.75 9.90 9.98
C VAL A 69 10.78 10.68 10.79
N ASP A 70 10.82 12.01 10.64
CA ASP A 70 11.79 12.92 11.28
C ASP A 70 13.23 12.40 11.15
N ASP A 71 13.63 12.10 9.89
CA ASP A 71 14.96 11.59 9.51
C ASP A 71 15.32 10.18 10.03
N ALA A 72 14.38 9.48 10.69
CA ALA A 72 14.56 8.11 11.16
C ALA A 72 13.76 7.11 10.30
N VAL A 73 14.40 6.04 9.82
CA VAL A 73 13.70 4.96 9.13
C VAL A 73 12.78 4.24 10.12
N ARG A 74 11.49 4.30 9.87
CA ARG A 74 10.44 3.65 10.68
C ARG A 74 10.00 2.31 10.11
N GLN A 75 9.87 2.23 8.80
CA GLN A 75 9.46 1.01 8.10
C GLN A 75 10.31 0.83 6.85
N LYS A 76 10.74 -0.39 6.60
CA LYS A 76 11.41 -0.77 5.36
C LYS A 76 11.12 -2.23 5.05
N GLY A 77 10.79 -2.53 3.81
CA GLY A 77 10.56 -3.91 3.38
C GLY A 77 10.54 -4.03 1.87
N TYR A 78 10.73 -5.25 1.40
CA TYR A 78 10.75 -5.60 -0.02
C TYR A 78 9.68 -6.64 -0.33
N ALA A 79 9.20 -6.64 -1.57
CA ALA A 79 8.19 -7.58 -2.04
C ALA A 79 8.65 -9.05 -1.92
N SER A 80 9.95 -9.31 -2.01
CA SER A 80 10.55 -10.63 -1.80
C SER A 80 10.34 -11.20 -0.39
N LEU A 81 10.06 -10.34 0.60
CA LEU A 81 9.80 -10.73 1.99
C LEU A 81 8.31 -10.85 2.30
N MET A 82 7.44 -10.54 1.35
CA MET A 82 6.00 -10.62 1.54
C MET A 82 5.54 -12.07 1.61
N LEU A 83 4.66 -12.36 2.57
CA LEU A 83 4.01 -13.66 2.68
C LEU A 83 3.17 -13.98 1.42
N TYR A 84 2.49 -12.96 0.91
CA TYR A 84 1.73 -13.02 -0.33
C TYR A 84 2.25 -11.94 -1.29
N PRO A 85 2.97 -12.33 -2.37
CA PRO A 85 3.45 -11.37 -3.38
C PRO A 85 2.29 -10.64 -4.06
N PRO A 86 2.50 -9.43 -4.63
CA PRO A 86 1.44 -8.64 -5.25
C PRO A 86 0.60 -9.40 -6.27
N GLY A 87 1.21 -10.26 -7.09
CA GLY A 87 0.48 -11.07 -8.06
C GLY A 87 -0.49 -12.08 -7.43
N VAL A 88 -0.16 -12.62 -6.25
CA VAL A 88 -1.06 -13.50 -5.50
C VAL A 88 -2.23 -12.70 -4.94
N ILE A 89 -1.97 -11.52 -4.37
CA ILE A 89 -3.01 -10.62 -3.85
C ILE A 89 -4.01 -10.26 -4.96
N LEU A 90 -3.51 -9.86 -6.13
CA LEU A 90 -4.38 -9.52 -7.28
C LEU A 90 -5.20 -10.72 -7.77
N LYS A 91 -4.61 -11.91 -7.79
CA LYS A 91 -5.31 -13.14 -8.16
C LYS A 91 -6.46 -13.43 -7.19
N GLU A 92 -6.24 -13.30 -5.90
CA GLU A 92 -7.26 -13.53 -4.88
C GLU A 92 -8.37 -12.46 -4.94
N LEU A 93 -8.02 -11.19 -5.10
CA LEU A 93 -9.01 -10.12 -5.27
C LEU A 93 -9.92 -10.35 -6.48
N ASN A 94 -9.36 -10.79 -7.59
CA ASN A 94 -10.12 -11.08 -8.83
C ASN A 94 -11.12 -12.24 -8.70
N GLN A 95 -11.11 -13.01 -7.61
CA GLN A 95 -12.10 -14.07 -7.39
C GLN A 95 -13.47 -13.50 -6.98
N PHE A 96 -13.52 -12.32 -6.40
CA PHE A 96 -14.75 -11.71 -5.87
C PHE A 96 -14.92 -10.22 -6.21
N LEU A 97 -13.90 -9.57 -6.74
CA LEU A 97 -13.96 -8.19 -7.22
C LEU A 97 -13.66 -8.12 -8.72
N VAL A 98 -14.26 -7.16 -9.38
CA VAL A 98 -13.88 -6.78 -10.75
C VAL A 98 -12.99 -5.55 -10.62
N LEU A 99 -11.68 -5.76 -10.76
CA LEU A 99 -10.73 -4.64 -10.79
C LEU A 99 -10.85 -3.93 -12.14
N GLU A 100 -10.87 -2.61 -12.11
CA GLU A 100 -10.92 -1.74 -13.29
C GLU A 100 -9.57 -1.07 -13.52
N ASP A 101 -9.41 -0.43 -14.68
CA ASP A 101 -8.22 0.37 -14.96
C ASP A 101 -8.13 1.53 -13.95
N PHE A 102 -6.94 1.75 -13.39
CA PHE A 102 -6.63 2.73 -12.34
C PHE A 102 -7.13 2.39 -10.93
N ASP A 103 -7.65 1.20 -10.69
CA ASP A 103 -7.86 0.75 -9.32
C ASP A 103 -6.52 0.66 -8.58
N ILE A 104 -6.51 1.11 -7.33
CA ILE A 104 -5.33 1.09 -6.47
C ILE A 104 -5.49 -0.03 -5.45
N VAL A 105 -4.53 -0.93 -5.41
CA VAL A 105 -4.47 -1.99 -4.42
C VAL A 105 -3.33 -1.73 -3.44
N MET A 106 -3.67 -1.48 -2.19
CA MET A 106 -2.68 -1.41 -1.11
C MET A 106 -2.29 -2.83 -0.68
N THR A 107 -1.01 -3.16 -0.78
CA THR A 107 -0.50 -4.52 -0.60
C THR A 107 0.01 -4.80 0.81
N GLY A 108 -0.19 -3.87 1.74
CA GLY A 108 0.22 -4.00 3.13
C GLY A 108 1.46 -3.17 3.47
N ALA A 109 1.85 -3.21 4.72
CA ALA A 109 2.97 -2.44 5.26
C ALA A 109 3.98 -3.36 5.98
N PRO A 110 5.30 -3.06 5.88
CA PRO A 110 6.30 -3.76 6.67
C PRO A 110 6.15 -3.46 8.16
N ALA A 111 6.90 -4.18 8.99
CA ALA A 111 6.97 -3.94 10.42
C ALA A 111 7.41 -2.49 10.73
N GLY A 112 7.04 -1.97 11.91
CA GLY A 112 7.40 -0.63 12.36
C GLY A 112 6.22 0.35 12.37
N VAL A 113 4.98 -0.16 12.35
CA VAL A 113 3.78 0.69 12.53
C VAL A 113 3.84 1.40 13.88
N GLY A 114 3.41 2.66 13.92
CA GLY A 114 3.43 3.48 15.12
C GLY A 114 2.36 4.55 15.08
N ALA A 115 2.26 5.30 16.19
CA ALA A 115 1.39 6.46 16.26
C ALA A 115 1.94 7.59 15.37
N VAL A 116 1.03 8.39 14.82
CA VAL A 116 1.32 9.64 14.12
C VAL A 116 1.12 10.78 15.11
N GLN A 117 2.10 11.68 15.21
CA GLN A 117 2.01 12.86 16.05
C GLN A 117 2.01 14.12 15.18
N ALA A 118 1.27 15.13 15.62
CA ALA A 118 1.25 16.41 14.92
C ALA A 118 2.66 17.01 14.87
N GLY A 119 3.06 17.52 13.71
CA GLY A 119 4.37 18.09 13.45
C GLY A 119 5.39 17.09 12.89
N GLU A 120 5.16 15.78 12.95
CA GLU A 120 6.05 14.79 12.34
C GLU A 120 6.07 14.93 10.81
N ARG A 121 7.26 14.81 10.23
CA ARG A 121 7.48 14.78 8.77
C ARG A 121 7.62 13.34 8.31
N PHE A 122 6.77 12.94 7.40
CA PHE A 122 6.76 11.62 6.78
C PHE A 122 7.35 11.72 5.37
N CYS A 123 8.34 10.91 5.06
CA CYS A 123 8.87 10.72 3.71
C CYS A 123 8.71 9.26 3.33
N GLY A 124 7.83 8.98 2.36
CA GLY A 124 7.58 7.65 1.83
C GLY A 124 8.27 7.45 0.48
N ARG A 125 8.91 6.31 0.27
CA ARG A 125 9.67 5.99 -0.93
C ARG A 125 9.31 4.62 -1.47
N VAL A 126 9.24 4.51 -2.80
CA VAL A 126 9.25 3.22 -3.49
C VAL A 126 10.65 3.00 -4.04
N LEU A 127 11.19 1.82 -3.77
CA LEU A 127 12.53 1.41 -4.18
C LEU A 127 12.45 0.25 -5.18
N HIS A 128 13.44 0.14 -6.05
CA HIS A 128 13.74 -1.05 -6.83
C HIS A 128 15.20 -1.44 -6.58
N GLY A 129 15.40 -2.46 -5.77
CA GLY A 129 16.70 -2.66 -5.13
C GLY A 129 17.04 -1.47 -4.22
N GLU A 130 18.13 -0.78 -4.50
CA GLU A 130 18.55 0.43 -3.78
C GLU A 130 18.15 1.73 -4.50
N GLN A 131 17.64 1.64 -5.71
CA GLN A 131 17.24 2.81 -6.50
C GLN A 131 15.86 3.30 -6.07
N GLU A 132 15.77 4.59 -5.72
CA GLU A 132 14.48 5.26 -5.53
C GLU A 132 13.77 5.44 -6.88
N LEU A 133 12.52 4.99 -6.95
CA LEU A 133 11.65 5.18 -8.12
C LEU A 133 10.76 6.41 -7.97
N VAL A 134 10.20 6.61 -6.80
CA VAL A 134 9.32 7.73 -6.47
C VAL A 134 9.31 7.95 -4.97
N SER A 135 9.15 9.20 -4.54
CA SER A 135 8.96 9.58 -3.14
C SER A 135 7.90 10.66 -3.00
N ALA A 136 7.37 10.79 -1.79
CA ALA A 136 6.50 11.88 -1.41
C ALA A 136 6.67 12.20 0.08
N GLU A 137 6.39 13.47 0.42
CA GLU A 137 6.49 13.97 1.79
C GLU A 137 5.14 14.49 2.28
N TRP A 138 4.87 14.29 3.55
CA TRP A 138 3.70 14.78 4.24
C TRP A 138 4.09 15.32 5.63
N LEU A 139 3.37 16.33 6.07
CA LEU A 139 3.46 16.87 7.42
C LEU A 139 2.17 16.52 8.17
N ALA A 140 2.30 15.85 9.31
CA ALA A 140 1.16 15.53 10.16
C ALA A 140 0.63 16.83 10.84
N GLN A 141 -0.69 17.00 10.82
CA GLN A 141 -1.40 18.15 11.41
C GLN A 141 -2.21 17.74 12.63
#